data_bc222aae5acac0c5c77093bca1752827
#
_entry.id   bc222aae5acac0c5c77093bca1752827
#
_cell.length_a   1.000
_cell.length_b   1.000
_cell.length_c   1.000
_cell.angle_alpha   90.00
_cell.angle_beta   90.00
_cell.angle_gamma   90.00
#
_symmetry.space_group_name_H-M   'P 1'
#
loop_
_entity.id
_entity.type
_entity.pdbx_description
1 polymer ?
#
loop_
_entity_poly.entity_id
_entity_poly.type
_entity_poly.pdbx_seq_one_letter_code
_entity_poly.pdbx_strand_id
1 'polypeptide(L)'
;MQGLGGFWGERRFQTTFFHPHHCSSCACQHLHTPMYFFLRNLSCMETCYSSTILPRMLASLLTGDRYISVCGCIMQFYCFGFLACTECYLLAAMSCDRYLAICKPLHYAALMNGRTWVLAAGSWLWAFVASTITVYLMSQLTFCGPSEIDHFFCDLIPLIKHSCHDTNLITLLSFILTSIGVPFPFLLTVASYSFIITTILRIPSTTRKKKAFSTCSSHLMVVTIFYGTIIIVYILPDTDTLRDLSKVFSVFYTVLTPLVNPLIYSLRNKGVKFALRKIIH
;
A
#
# COMPACT_ATOMS: atom_id res chain seq x y z
N MET A 1 -7.55 -22.72 -20.11
CA MET A 1 -8.63 -22.09 -19.32
C MET A 1 -8.71 -22.54 -17.85
N GLN A 2 -7.76 -23.30 -17.32
CA GLN A 2 -7.79 -23.78 -15.91
C GLN A 2 -7.02 -22.89 -14.90
N GLY A 3 -6.33 -21.83 -15.33
CA GLY A 3 -5.53 -20.96 -14.45
C GLY A 3 -6.28 -19.83 -13.73
N LEU A 4 -7.52 -19.53 -14.12
CA LEU A 4 -8.31 -18.43 -13.54
C LEU A 4 -9.11 -18.83 -12.27
N GLY A 5 -9.25 -20.12 -12.00
CA GLY A 5 -9.99 -20.62 -10.84
C GLY A 5 -9.35 -20.26 -9.48
N GLY A 6 -8.01 -20.23 -9.40
CA GLY A 6 -7.28 -19.88 -8.18
C GLY A 6 -7.43 -18.43 -7.77
N PHE A 7 -7.42 -17.52 -8.75
CA PHE A 7 -7.53 -16.06 -8.52
C PHE A 7 -8.93 -15.64 -8.01
N TRP A 8 -9.98 -16.32 -8.48
CA TRP A 8 -11.36 -16.10 -7.99
C TRP A 8 -11.63 -16.73 -6.64
N GLY A 9 -10.91 -17.81 -6.29
CA GLY A 9 -10.95 -18.42 -4.97
C GLY A 9 -10.39 -17.50 -3.89
N GLU A 10 -9.31 -16.80 -4.19
CA GLU A 10 -8.65 -15.87 -3.27
C GLU A 10 -9.48 -14.59 -3.03
N ARG A 11 -10.16 -14.07 -4.06
CA ARG A 11 -11.13 -12.97 -3.91
C ARG A 11 -12.33 -13.38 -3.02
N ARG A 12 -12.84 -14.58 -3.20
CA ARG A 12 -13.95 -15.09 -2.37
C ARG A 12 -13.50 -15.28 -0.92
N PHE A 13 -12.26 -15.71 -0.71
CA PHE A 13 -11.66 -15.83 0.62
C PHE A 13 -11.52 -14.46 1.30
N GLN A 14 -11.02 -13.45 0.61
CA GLN A 14 -10.87 -12.10 1.16
C GLN A 14 -12.23 -11.44 1.44
N THR A 15 -13.20 -11.51 0.51
CA THR A 15 -14.53 -10.91 0.71
C THR A 15 -15.38 -11.64 1.75
N THR A 16 -15.30 -12.96 1.83
CA THR A 16 -16.08 -13.75 2.80
C THR A 16 -15.56 -13.59 4.24
N PHE A 17 -14.24 -13.44 4.40
CA PHE A 17 -13.63 -13.30 5.73
C PHE A 17 -13.81 -11.92 6.36
N PHE A 18 -14.01 -10.88 5.54
CA PHE A 18 -14.12 -9.49 6.00
C PHE A 18 -15.57 -8.93 5.95
N HIS A 19 -16.58 -9.73 5.56
CA HIS A 19 -17.95 -9.27 5.52
C HIS A 19 -18.62 -9.42 6.90
N PRO A 20 -19.13 -8.32 7.52
CA PRO A 20 -19.62 -8.32 8.90
C PRO A 20 -20.94 -9.07 9.14
N HIS A 21 -21.63 -9.52 8.09
CA HIS A 21 -23.01 -10.04 8.19
C HIS A 21 -23.14 -11.53 8.56
N HIS A 22 -22.06 -12.29 8.70
CA HIS A 22 -22.16 -13.74 8.96
C HIS A 22 -21.55 -14.22 10.30
N CYS A 23 -21.22 -13.32 11.22
CA CYS A 23 -20.62 -13.71 12.49
C CYS A 23 -21.53 -13.43 13.70
N SER A 24 -22.43 -14.37 13.99
CA SER A 24 -23.29 -14.37 15.19
C SER A 24 -22.60 -15.03 16.38
N SER A 25 -21.40 -14.59 16.78
CA SER A 25 -20.77 -15.18 17.96
C SER A 25 -19.69 -14.26 18.53
N CYS A 26 -19.39 -14.39 19.81
CA CYS A 26 -18.38 -13.63 20.58
C CYS A 26 -16.99 -13.42 19.89
N ALA A 27 -16.65 -14.21 18.91
CA ALA A 27 -15.45 -14.03 18.07
C ALA A 27 -15.52 -12.75 17.21
N CYS A 28 -16.72 -12.19 16.93
CA CYS A 28 -16.89 -10.99 16.10
C CYS A 28 -16.59 -9.69 16.84
N GLN A 29 -16.70 -9.63 18.16
CA GLN A 29 -16.40 -8.41 18.91
C GLN A 29 -14.91 -8.02 18.84
N HIS A 30 -14.01 -8.97 18.69
CA HIS A 30 -12.59 -8.70 18.49
C HIS A 30 -12.25 -8.10 17.11
N LEU A 31 -13.15 -8.19 16.13
CA LEU A 31 -12.97 -7.65 14.77
C LEU A 31 -13.35 -6.16 14.65
N HIS A 32 -13.91 -5.55 15.69
CA HIS A 32 -14.29 -4.12 15.69
C HIS A 32 -13.20 -3.19 16.21
N THR A 33 -11.94 -3.65 16.31
CA THR A 33 -10.86 -2.76 16.73
C THR A 33 -10.40 -1.85 15.58
N PRO A 34 -9.87 -0.64 15.85
CA PRO A 34 -9.33 0.29 14.85
C PRO A 34 -8.35 -0.38 13.88
N MET A 35 -7.49 -1.27 14.39
CA MET A 35 -6.53 -2.00 13.58
C MET A 35 -7.19 -2.88 12.52
N TYR A 36 -8.27 -3.60 12.84
CA TYR A 36 -8.98 -4.42 11.84
C TYR A 36 -9.69 -3.57 10.79
N PHE A 37 -10.16 -2.40 11.17
CA PHE A 37 -10.73 -1.45 10.23
C PHE A 37 -9.68 -0.98 9.20
N PHE A 38 -8.48 -0.62 9.65
CA PHE A 38 -7.38 -0.26 8.76
C PHE A 38 -6.94 -1.43 7.88
N LEU A 39 -6.81 -2.64 8.45
CA LEU A 39 -6.45 -3.84 7.70
C LEU A 39 -7.47 -4.16 6.59
N ARG A 40 -8.76 -3.95 6.84
CA ARG A 40 -9.80 -4.12 5.82
C ARG A 40 -9.65 -3.11 4.68
N ASN A 41 -9.38 -1.84 5.02
CA ASN A 41 -9.10 -0.83 4.01
C ASN A 41 -7.86 -1.18 3.19
N LEU A 42 -6.79 -1.62 3.84
CA LEU A 42 -5.56 -2.05 3.19
C LEU A 42 -5.80 -3.23 2.23
N SER A 43 -6.47 -4.29 2.67
CA SER A 43 -6.77 -5.45 1.82
C SER A 43 -7.68 -5.11 0.64
N CYS A 44 -8.66 -4.23 0.81
CA CYS A 44 -9.50 -3.75 -0.29
C CYS A 44 -8.65 -3.00 -1.32
N MET A 45 -7.81 -2.09 -0.85
CA MET A 45 -6.90 -1.31 -1.68
C MET A 45 -5.91 -2.21 -2.44
N GLU A 46 -5.30 -3.19 -1.78
CA GLU A 46 -4.34 -4.13 -2.39
C GLU A 46 -4.99 -4.99 -3.49
N THR A 47 -6.24 -5.38 -3.31
CA THR A 47 -7.01 -6.07 -4.36
C THR A 47 -7.22 -5.17 -5.59
N CYS A 48 -7.59 -3.91 -5.38
CA CYS A 48 -7.74 -2.93 -6.45
C CYS A 48 -6.38 -2.67 -7.14
N TYR A 49 -5.33 -2.51 -6.35
CA TYR A 49 -3.97 -2.26 -6.81
C TYR A 49 -3.44 -3.36 -7.74
N SER A 50 -3.54 -4.62 -7.32
CA SER A 50 -3.17 -5.76 -8.13
C SER A 50 -3.98 -5.84 -9.42
N SER A 51 -5.26 -5.45 -9.37
CA SER A 51 -6.17 -5.47 -10.53
C SER A 51 -5.85 -4.39 -11.57
N THR A 52 -5.08 -3.35 -11.23
CA THR A 52 -4.69 -2.31 -12.20
C THR A 52 -3.47 -2.68 -13.03
N ILE A 53 -2.56 -3.48 -12.50
CA ILE A 53 -1.28 -3.79 -13.16
C ILE A 53 -1.24 -5.22 -13.68
N LEU A 54 -1.61 -6.22 -12.87
CA LEU A 54 -1.46 -7.64 -13.20
C LEU A 54 -2.16 -8.07 -14.51
N PRO A 55 -3.41 -7.68 -14.80
CA PRO A 55 -4.06 -8.14 -16.03
C PRO A 55 -3.32 -7.70 -17.29
N ARG A 56 -2.87 -6.44 -17.36
CA ARG A 56 -2.13 -5.92 -18.51
C ARG A 56 -0.75 -6.55 -18.63
N MET A 57 -0.05 -6.67 -17.51
CA MET A 57 1.27 -7.31 -17.45
C MET A 57 1.19 -8.78 -17.92
N LEU A 58 0.22 -9.55 -17.44
CA LEU A 58 0.02 -10.93 -17.85
C LEU A 58 -0.40 -11.05 -19.32
N ALA A 59 -1.30 -10.17 -19.79
CA ALA A 59 -1.69 -10.13 -21.20
C ALA A 59 -0.46 -9.89 -22.09
N SER A 60 0.37 -8.89 -21.75
CA SER A 60 1.60 -8.59 -22.48
C SER A 60 2.57 -9.77 -22.52
N LEU A 61 2.73 -10.48 -21.41
CA LEU A 61 3.61 -11.67 -21.33
C LEU A 61 3.07 -12.85 -22.14
N LEU A 62 1.75 -13.04 -22.19
CA LEU A 62 1.12 -14.19 -22.89
C LEU A 62 0.96 -13.97 -24.38
N THR A 63 0.62 -12.75 -24.80
CA THR A 63 0.34 -12.42 -26.20
C THR A 63 1.54 -11.83 -26.93
N GLY A 64 2.57 -11.37 -26.23
CA GLY A 64 3.66 -10.58 -26.77
C GLY A 64 3.26 -9.14 -27.15
N ASP A 65 1.98 -8.77 -26.98
CA ASP A 65 1.48 -7.42 -27.23
C ASP A 65 1.92 -6.46 -26.12
N ARG A 66 2.77 -5.50 -26.48
CA ARG A 66 3.35 -4.50 -25.56
C ARG A 66 2.75 -3.10 -25.74
N TYR A 67 1.74 -2.94 -26.58
CA TYR A 67 1.13 -1.64 -26.84
C TYR A 67 0.10 -1.27 -25.77
N ILE A 68 0.13 -0.01 -25.35
CA ILE A 68 -0.89 0.60 -24.50
C ILE A 68 -1.27 1.96 -25.09
N SER A 69 -2.54 2.30 -25.10
CA SER A 69 -2.98 3.65 -25.52
C SER A 69 -2.54 4.69 -24.48
N VAL A 70 -2.30 5.93 -24.92
CA VAL A 70 -1.96 7.06 -24.02
C VAL A 70 -3.01 7.21 -22.92
N CYS A 71 -4.29 7.14 -23.27
CA CYS A 71 -5.38 7.19 -22.29
C CYS A 71 -5.33 6.04 -21.29
N GLY A 72 -5.07 4.80 -21.76
CA GLY A 72 -4.90 3.63 -20.91
C GLY A 72 -3.70 3.75 -19.97
N CYS A 73 -2.61 4.33 -20.46
CA CYS A 73 -1.41 4.60 -19.68
C CYS A 73 -1.67 5.63 -18.57
N ILE A 74 -2.30 6.75 -18.89
CA ILE A 74 -2.66 7.79 -17.92
C ILE A 74 -3.64 7.23 -16.86
N MET A 75 -4.62 6.42 -17.29
CA MET A 75 -5.57 5.79 -16.37
C MET A 75 -4.88 4.77 -15.44
N GLN A 76 -3.96 3.96 -15.96
CA GLN A 76 -3.17 3.04 -15.14
C GLN A 76 -2.33 3.81 -14.10
N PHE A 77 -1.66 4.88 -14.52
CA PHE A 77 -0.92 5.77 -13.62
C PHE A 77 -1.83 6.39 -12.55
N TYR A 78 -3.03 6.87 -12.93
CA TYR A 78 -3.99 7.42 -11.98
C TYR A 78 -4.38 6.42 -10.90
N CYS A 79 -4.86 5.25 -11.32
CA CYS A 79 -5.30 4.22 -10.37
C CYS A 79 -4.16 3.76 -9.46
N PHE A 80 -2.98 3.54 -10.04
CA PHE A 80 -1.79 3.14 -9.31
C PHE A 80 -1.35 4.21 -8.31
N GLY A 81 -1.16 5.45 -8.73
CA GLY A 81 -0.70 6.56 -7.89
C GLY A 81 -1.68 6.87 -6.75
N PHE A 82 -2.99 6.84 -7.04
CA PHE A 82 -4.04 6.99 -6.04
C PHE A 82 -3.96 5.91 -4.95
N LEU A 83 -3.84 4.65 -5.33
CA LEU A 83 -3.79 3.53 -4.40
C LEU A 83 -2.48 3.51 -3.61
N ALA A 84 -1.34 3.75 -4.26
CA ALA A 84 -0.03 3.80 -3.59
C ALA A 84 0.06 4.95 -2.57
N CYS A 85 -0.48 6.13 -2.92
CA CYS A 85 -0.56 7.25 -1.99
C CYS A 85 -1.47 6.93 -0.80
N THR A 86 -2.62 6.29 -1.04
CA THR A 86 -3.53 5.83 0.03
C THR A 86 -2.81 4.86 0.97
N GLU A 87 -2.01 3.93 0.44
CA GLU A 87 -1.21 2.97 1.22
C GLU A 87 -0.24 3.67 2.17
N CYS A 88 0.50 4.67 1.70
CA CYS A 88 1.42 5.45 2.52
C CYS A 88 0.72 6.03 3.77
N TYR A 89 -0.44 6.65 3.59
CA TYR A 89 -1.18 7.27 4.69
C TYR A 89 -1.86 6.27 5.59
N LEU A 90 -2.39 5.16 5.07
CA LEU A 90 -2.97 4.09 5.88
C LEU A 90 -1.91 3.41 6.75
N LEU A 91 -0.70 3.15 6.22
CA LEU A 91 0.41 2.60 7.00
C LEU A 91 0.85 3.58 8.11
N ALA A 92 0.89 4.88 7.83
CA ALA A 92 1.17 5.88 8.85
C ALA A 92 0.08 5.93 9.93
N ALA A 93 -1.20 5.90 9.55
CA ALA A 93 -2.32 5.84 10.50
C ALA A 93 -2.26 4.59 11.38
N MET A 94 -1.92 3.43 10.80
CA MET A 94 -1.71 2.18 11.55
C MET A 94 -0.51 2.28 12.50
N SER A 95 0.56 2.98 12.12
CA SER A 95 1.71 3.24 13.01
C SER A 95 1.31 4.10 14.20
N CYS A 96 0.51 5.13 13.99
CA CYS A 96 -0.04 5.97 15.05
C CYS A 96 -0.98 5.17 15.98
N ASP A 97 -1.82 4.29 15.41
CA ASP A 97 -2.66 3.38 16.20
C ASP A 97 -1.81 2.49 17.11
N ARG A 98 -0.75 1.87 16.58
CA ARG A 98 0.18 1.05 17.37
C ARG A 98 0.89 1.86 18.44
N TYR A 99 1.35 3.07 18.13
CA TYR A 99 1.96 3.98 19.10
C TYR A 99 1.01 4.27 20.27
N LEU A 100 -0.22 4.65 19.99
CA LEU A 100 -1.21 4.94 21.04
C LEU A 100 -1.54 3.69 21.88
N ALA A 101 -1.70 2.54 21.25
CA ALA A 101 -2.02 1.29 21.95
C ALA A 101 -0.89 0.82 22.89
N ILE A 102 0.37 1.10 22.57
CA ILE A 102 1.52 0.61 23.34
C ILE A 102 2.05 1.67 24.30
N CYS A 103 2.19 2.93 23.84
CA CYS A 103 2.81 4.00 24.63
C CYS A 103 1.80 4.76 25.49
N LYS A 104 0.50 4.78 25.11
CA LYS A 104 -0.56 5.51 25.83
C LYS A 104 -1.83 4.67 26.02
N PRO A 105 -1.75 3.47 26.63
CA PRO A 105 -2.87 2.52 26.68
C PRO A 105 -4.11 3.06 27.41
N LEU A 106 -3.93 3.89 28.45
CA LEU A 106 -5.03 4.47 29.21
C LEU A 106 -5.86 5.49 28.42
N HIS A 107 -5.23 6.15 27.45
CA HIS A 107 -5.89 7.17 26.61
C HIS A 107 -6.31 6.62 25.25
N TYR A 108 -5.95 5.37 24.95
CA TYR A 108 -6.16 4.77 23.62
C TYR A 108 -7.61 4.82 23.17
N ALA A 109 -8.54 4.34 24.02
CA ALA A 109 -9.95 4.30 23.70
C ALA A 109 -10.54 5.70 23.45
N ALA A 110 -10.17 6.69 24.28
CA ALA A 110 -10.63 8.06 24.14
C ALA A 110 -10.05 8.76 22.89
N LEU A 111 -8.78 8.47 22.57
CA LEU A 111 -8.10 9.11 21.44
C LEU A 111 -8.46 8.49 20.08
N MET A 112 -8.75 7.19 20.02
CA MET A 112 -9.06 6.50 18.76
C MET A 112 -10.56 6.42 18.47
N ASN A 113 -11.41 6.69 19.44
CA ASN A 113 -12.86 6.72 19.21
C ASN A 113 -13.22 7.80 18.19
N GLY A 114 -13.82 7.40 17.06
CA GLY A 114 -14.19 8.28 15.94
C GLY A 114 -13.04 8.72 15.02
N ARG A 115 -11.79 8.80 15.52
CA ARG A 115 -10.63 9.24 14.72
C ARG A 115 -10.19 8.23 13.67
N THR A 116 -10.46 6.94 13.91
CA THR A 116 -10.13 5.86 12.96
C THR A 116 -10.76 6.12 11.58
N TRP A 117 -12.05 6.51 11.55
CA TRP A 117 -12.74 6.85 10.31
C TRP A 117 -12.18 8.10 9.65
N VAL A 118 -11.87 9.13 10.45
CA VAL A 118 -11.29 10.39 9.95
C VAL A 118 -9.93 10.15 9.33
N LEU A 119 -9.07 9.35 9.97
CA LEU A 119 -7.75 9.02 9.44
C LEU A 119 -7.83 8.22 8.14
N ALA A 120 -8.71 7.21 8.09
CA ALA A 120 -8.89 6.45 6.87
C ALA A 120 -9.49 7.31 5.74
N ALA A 121 -10.60 8.01 6.00
CA ALA A 121 -11.22 8.89 5.00
C ALA A 121 -10.26 9.98 4.52
N GLY A 122 -9.48 10.58 5.43
CA GLY A 122 -8.45 11.55 5.09
C GLY A 122 -7.36 10.98 4.18
N SER A 123 -6.95 9.72 4.42
CA SER A 123 -5.99 9.02 3.55
C SER A 123 -6.51 8.85 2.12
N TRP A 124 -7.74 8.41 1.98
CA TRP A 124 -8.40 8.25 0.68
C TRP A 124 -8.63 9.59 -0.03
N LEU A 125 -9.12 10.59 0.69
CA LEU A 125 -9.43 11.91 0.13
C LEU A 125 -8.15 12.63 -0.35
N TRP A 126 -7.09 12.63 0.48
CA TRP A 126 -5.82 13.22 0.09
C TRP A 126 -5.24 12.57 -1.18
N ALA A 127 -5.20 11.23 -1.19
CA ALA A 127 -4.70 10.48 -2.34
C ALA A 127 -5.51 10.76 -3.61
N PHE A 128 -6.85 10.85 -3.50
CA PHE A 128 -7.74 11.19 -4.60
C PHE A 128 -7.42 12.58 -5.17
N VAL A 129 -7.34 13.59 -4.31
CA VAL A 129 -7.06 14.98 -4.73
C VAL A 129 -5.69 15.08 -5.38
N ALA A 130 -4.64 14.54 -4.74
CA ALA A 130 -3.27 14.60 -5.25
C ALA A 130 -3.14 13.90 -6.61
N SER A 131 -3.69 12.70 -6.76
CA SER A 131 -3.64 11.95 -8.02
C SER A 131 -4.45 12.61 -9.12
N THR A 132 -5.62 13.19 -8.81
CA THR A 132 -6.45 13.91 -9.78
C THR A 132 -5.74 15.14 -10.31
N ILE A 133 -5.09 15.93 -9.43
CA ILE A 133 -4.30 17.10 -9.86
C ILE A 133 -3.17 16.67 -10.79
N THR A 134 -2.42 15.62 -10.42
CA THR A 134 -1.30 15.13 -11.24
C THR A 134 -1.77 14.67 -12.62
N VAL A 135 -2.85 13.90 -12.69
CA VAL A 135 -3.40 13.38 -13.96
C VAL A 135 -4.00 14.51 -14.81
N TYR A 136 -4.66 15.47 -14.19
CA TYR A 136 -5.13 16.66 -14.91
C TYR A 136 -3.96 17.40 -15.61
N LEU A 137 -2.85 17.60 -14.91
CA LEU A 137 -1.66 18.22 -15.49
C LEU A 137 -1.04 17.37 -16.60
N MET A 138 -1.00 16.04 -16.41
CA MET A 138 -0.51 15.12 -17.43
C MET A 138 -1.38 15.08 -18.68
N SER A 139 -2.69 15.26 -18.55
CA SER A 139 -3.62 15.30 -19.69
C SER A 139 -3.43 16.53 -20.59
N GLN A 140 -2.74 17.56 -20.11
CA GLN A 140 -2.39 18.74 -20.89
C GLN A 140 -1.09 18.57 -21.69
N LEU A 141 -0.32 17.49 -21.45
CA LEU A 141 0.93 17.24 -22.15
C LEU A 141 0.66 16.69 -23.54
N THR A 142 1.42 17.17 -24.53
CA THR A 142 1.53 16.55 -25.86
C THR A 142 2.75 15.66 -25.87
N PHE A 143 2.52 14.39 -26.23
CA PHE A 143 3.58 13.39 -26.31
C PHE A 143 4.13 13.34 -27.73
N CYS A 144 5.46 13.44 -27.85
CA CYS A 144 6.19 13.38 -29.10
C CYS A 144 7.42 12.49 -28.90
N GLY A 145 7.90 11.88 -29.99
CA GLY A 145 9.09 11.05 -29.93
C GLY A 145 8.77 9.57 -30.09
N PRO A 146 9.73 8.69 -29.75
CA PRO A 146 9.50 7.25 -29.87
C PRO A 146 8.34 6.82 -28.97
N SER A 147 7.43 6.03 -29.53
CA SER A 147 6.24 5.52 -28.81
C SER A 147 6.56 4.39 -27.83
N GLU A 148 7.83 4.19 -27.51
CA GLU A 148 8.29 3.11 -26.65
C GLU A 148 8.64 3.62 -25.25
N ILE A 149 7.98 3.06 -24.23
CA ILE A 149 8.29 3.29 -22.81
C ILE A 149 9.03 2.05 -22.30
N ASP A 150 10.29 2.23 -21.89
CA ASP A 150 11.10 1.14 -21.34
C ASP A 150 10.70 0.82 -19.89
N HIS A 151 9.42 0.44 -19.70
CA HIS A 151 8.90 0.02 -18.40
C HIS A 151 7.68 -0.91 -18.58
N PHE A 152 7.39 -1.77 -17.59
CA PHE A 152 6.26 -2.71 -17.65
C PHE A 152 4.93 -2.10 -17.18
N PHE A 153 4.95 -0.87 -16.64
CA PHE A 153 3.75 -0.08 -16.31
C PHE A 153 4.02 1.40 -16.54
N CYS A 154 2.95 2.19 -16.59
CA CYS A 154 3.05 3.63 -16.80
C CYS A 154 3.40 4.35 -15.49
N ASP A 155 4.56 5.00 -15.48
CA ASP A 155 5.02 5.81 -14.36
C ASP A 155 5.27 7.27 -14.81
N LEU A 156 5.30 8.18 -13.84
CA LEU A 156 5.39 9.63 -14.07
C LEU A 156 6.67 10.02 -14.81
N ILE A 157 7.82 9.53 -14.36
CA ILE A 157 9.12 9.94 -14.89
C ILE A 157 9.27 9.57 -16.38
N PRO A 158 8.99 8.33 -16.81
CA PRO A 158 8.99 7.99 -18.23
C PRO A 158 8.04 8.84 -19.05
N LEU A 159 6.84 9.11 -18.56
CA LEU A 159 5.84 9.90 -19.29
C LEU A 159 6.27 11.37 -19.50
N ILE A 160 6.83 12.01 -18.47
CA ILE A 160 7.34 13.38 -18.60
C ILE A 160 8.49 13.46 -19.60
N LYS A 161 9.38 12.47 -19.65
CA LYS A 161 10.49 12.41 -20.62
C LYS A 161 10.05 12.35 -22.09
N HIS A 162 8.82 11.89 -22.36
CA HIS A 162 8.24 11.82 -23.72
C HIS A 162 7.38 13.03 -24.09
N SER A 163 7.34 14.07 -23.26
CA SER A 163 6.61 15.31 -23.55
C SER A 163 7.42 16.27 -24.40
N CYS A 164 6.76 16.96 -25.33
CA CYS A 164 7.35 18.00 -26.17
C CYS A 164 7.19 19.40 -25.61
N HIS A 165 6.34 19.58 -24.63
CA HIS A 165 6.10 20.88 -24.00
C HIS A 165 6.99 21.11 -22.78
N ASP A 166 7.00 22.36 -22.32
CA ASP A 166 7.60 22.72 -21.05
C ASP A 166 6.92 21.95 -19.92
N THR A 167 7.71 21.15 -19.24
CA THR A 167 7.26 20.26 -18.16
C THR A 167 7.56 20.82 -16.77
N ASN A 168 8.07 22.06 -16.66
CA ASN A 168 8.50 22.65 -15.39
C ASN A 168 7.38 22.70 -14.35
N LEU A 169 6.18 23.12 -14.76
CA LEU A 169 5.03 23.23 -13.86
C LEU A 169 4.60 21.85 -13.32
N ILE A 170 4.45 20.87 -14.21
CA ILE A 170 4.03 19.51 -13.79
C ILE A 170 5.11 18.86 -12.95
N THR A 171 6.38 19.05 -13.30
CA THR A 171 7.51 18.51 -12.53
C THR A 171 7.55 19.10 -11.12
N LEU A 172 7.41 20.43 -11.00
CA LEU A 172 7.39 21.11 -9.70
C LEU A 172 6.21 20.69 -8.84
N LEU A 173 4.99 20.70 -9.38
CA LEU A 173 3.79 20.33 -8.64
C LEU A 173 3.81 18.85 -8.27
N SER A 174 4.23 17.97 -9.17
CA SER A 174 4.38 16.56 -8.88
C SER A 174 5.43 16.30 -7.79
N PHE A 175 6.55 17.04 -7.82
CA PHE A 175 7.56 16.97 -6.77
C PHE A 175 7.00 17.39 -5.40
N ILE A 176 6.24 18.49 -5.34
CA ILE A 176 5.59 18.96 -4.09
C ILE A 176 4.59 17.92 -3.58
N LEU A 177 3.69 17.44 -4.45
CA LEU A 177 2.67 16.46 -4.08
C LEU A 177 3.30 15.12 -3.62
N THR A 178 4.34 14.66 -4.32
CA THR A 178 5.06 13.44 -3.94
C THR A 178 5.81 13.61 -2.62
N SER A 179 6.41 14.78 -2.37
CA SER A 179 7.12 15.09 -1.12
C SER A 179 6.19 15.09 0.09
N ILE A 180 4.93 15.50 -0.09
CA ILE A 180 3.90 15.40 0.95
C ILE A 180 3.34 13.96 1.00
N GLY A 181 3.15 13.33 -0.16
CA GLY A 181 2.51 12.02 -0.29
C GLY A 181 3.31 10.85 0.27
N VAL A 182 4.63 10.88 0.23
CA VAL A 182 5.50 9.76 0.62
C VAL A 182 6.41 10.08 1.82
N PRO A 183 7.29 11.11 1.78
CA PRO A 183 8.18 11.41 2.89
C PRO A 183 7.45 11.76 4.19
N PHE A 184 6.36 12.52 4.13
CA PHE A 184 5.62 12.91 5.33
C PHE A 184 5.03 11.71 6.10
N PRO A 185 4.23 10.81 5.50
CA PRO A 185 3.74 9.63 6.19
C PRO A 185 4.86 8.66 6.57
N PHE A 186 5.96 8.60 5.82
CA PHE A 186 7.15 7.84 6.20
C PHE A 186 7.78 8.36 7.50
N LEU A 187 8.00 9.66 7.63
CA LEU A 187 8.55 10.29 8.84
C LEU A 187 7.64 10.07 10.05
N LEU A 188 6.31 10.17 9.87
CA LEU A 188 5.36 9.84 10.94
C LEU A 188 5.49 8.39 11.39
N THR A 189 5.65 7.49 10.45
CA THR A 189 5.85 6.05 10.72
C THR A 189 7.15 5.81 11.50
N VAL A 190 8.26 6.39 11.04
CA VAL A 190 9.58 6.28 11.71
C VAL A 190 9.51 6.85 13.14
N ALA A 191 8.94 8.03 13.31
CA ALA A 191 8.76 8.65 14.63
C ALA A 191 7.92 7.76 15.55
N SER A 192 6.77 7.27 15.09
CA SER A 192 5.91 6.36 15.86
C SER A 192 6.66 5.12 16.32
N TYR A 193 7.39 4.46 15.42
CA TYR A 193 8.16 3.26 15.75
C TYR A 193 9.36 3.52 16.63
N SER A 194 10.02 4.68 16.53
CA SER A 194 11.09 5.08 17.44
C SER A 194 10.59 5.16 18.89
N PHE A 195 9.42 5.76 19.10
CA PHE A 195 8.78 5.79 20.44
C PHE A 195 8.32 4.42 20.92
N ILE A 196 7.75 3.59 20.02
CA ILE A 196 7.32 2.23 20.34
C ILE A 196 8.51 1.40 20.81
N ILE A 197 9.62 1.39 20.07
CA ILE A 197 10.83 0.62 20.38
C ILE A 197 11.40 1.08 21.70
N THR A 198 11.53 2.39 21.92
CA THR A 198 12.03 2.95 23.19
C THR A 198 11.16 2.54 24.37
N THR A 199 9.83 2.55 24.20
CA THR A 199 8.90 2.12 25.24
C THR A 199 9.01 0.62 25.52
N ILE A 200 9.10 -0.22 24.47
CA ILE A 200 9.26 -1.68 24.62
C ILE A 200 10.57 -2.02 25.34
N LEU A 201 11.65 -1.31 25.01
CA LEU A 201 12.95 -1.53 25.67
C LEU A 201 12.93 -1.24 27.17
N ARG A 202 12.10 -0.31 27.61
CA ARG A 202 11.91 0.05 29.03
C ARG A 202 11.02 -0.92 29.82
N ILE A 203 10.32 -1.86 29.16
CA ILE A 203 9.49 -2.85 29.85
C ILE A 203 10.39 -3.84 30.61
N PRO A 204 10.27 -3.99 31.94
CA PRO A 204 11.15 -4.85 32.72
C PRO A 204 10.90 -6.33 32.48
N SER A 205 9.66 -6.75 32.14
CA SER A 205 9.27 -8.15 31.93
C SER A 205 9.58 -8.62 30.50
N THR A 206 10.43 -9.62 30.37
CA THR A 206 10.79 -10.26 29.09
C THR A 206 9.58 -10.81 28.34
N THR A 207 8.63 -11.40 29.05
CA THR A 207 7.39 -11.94 28.46
C THR A 207 6.51 -10.84 27.87
N ARG A 208 6.34 -9.74 28.61
CA ARG A 208 5.57 -8.57 28.12
C ARG A 208 6.28 -7.89 26.94
N LYS A 209 7.60 -7.76 26.99
CA LYS A 209 8.42 -7.25 25.89
C LYS A 209 8.23 -8.06 24.60
N LYS A 210 8.36 -9.40 24.67
CA LYS A 210 8.12 -10.31 23.55
C LYS A 210 6.70 -10.17 22.97
N LYS A 211 5.69 -10.05 23.82
CA LYS A 211 4.29 -9.87 23.42
C LYS A 211 4.08 -8.56 22.69
N ALA A 212 4.60 -7.43 23.20
CA ALA A 212 4.52 -6.12 22.58
C ALA A 212 5.22 -6.10 21.22
N PHE A 213 6.44 -6.63 21.13
CA PHE A 213 7.18 -6.75 19.87
C PHE A 213 6.44 -7.60 18.85
N SER A 214 5.90 -8.76 19.24
CA SER A 214 5.11 -9.62 18.35
C SER A 214 3.86 -8.93 17.78
N THR A 215 3.27 -8.00 18.54
CA THR A 215 2.11 -7.22 18.07
C THR A 215 2.47 -6.23 16.96
N CYS A 216 3.67 -5.66 16.99
CA CYS A 216 4.13 -4.65 16.03
C CYS A 216 4.86 -5.25 14.84
N SER A 217 5.46 -6.44 14.99
CA SER A 217 6.40 -6.98 14.01
C SER A 217 5.80 -7.24 12.63
N SER A 218 4.52 -7.60 12.53
CA SER A 218 3.83 -7.77 11.23
C SER A 218 3.72 -6.45 10.49
N HIS A 219 3.27 -5.40 11.17
CA HIS A 219 3.16 -4.08 10.56
C HIS A 219 4.53 -3.50 10.21
N LEU A 220 5.52 -3.65 11.10
CA LEU A 220 6.89 -3.20 10.83
C LEU A 220 7.50 -3.90 9.61
N MET A 221 7.21 -5.19 9.42
CA MET A 221 7.67 -5.95 8.24
C MET A 221 7.04 -5.37 6.95
N VAL A 222 5.73 -5.13 6.93
CA VAL A 222 5.04 -4.52 5.78
C VAL A 222 5.60 -3.14 5.48
N VAL A 223 5.72 -2.28 6.49
CA VAL A 223 6.29 -0.93 6.36
C VAL A 223 7.71 -0.98 5.79
N THR A 224 8.55 -1.90 6.28
CA THR A 224 9.94 -2.03 5.81
C THR A 224 10.00 -2.48 4.35
N ILE A 225 9.17 -3.44 3.95
CA ILE A 225 9.11 -3.90 2.56
C ILE A 225 8.62 -2.76 1.66
N PHE A 226 7.50 -2.13 2.03
CA PHE A 226 6.87 -1.08 1.23
C PHE A 226 7.79 0.13 1.04
N TYR A 227 8.21 0.79 2.12
CA TYR A 227 9.08 1.96 2.00
C TYR A 227 10.48 1.63 1.52
N GLY A 228 11.01 0.45 1.88
CA GLY A 228 12.31 -0.02 1.39
C GLY A 228 12.34 -0.14 -0.14
N THR A 229 11.31 -0.72 -0.73
CA THR A 229 11.19 -0.84 -2.19
C THR A 229 10.99 0.52 -2.87
N ILE A 230 10.18 1.42 -2.32
CA ILE A 230 10.01 2.78 -2.84
C ILE A 230 11.33 3.56 -2.81
N ILE A 231 12.08 3.48 -1.71
CA ILE A 231 13.39 4.14 -1.59
C ILE A 231 14.35 3.63 -2.67
N ILE A 232 14.39 2.32 -2.88
CA ILE A 232 15.26 1.72 -3.91
C ILE A 232 14.86 2.19 -5.31
N VAL A 233 13.55 2.24 -5.61
CA VAL A 233 13.07 2.57 -6.96
C VAL A 233 13.20 4.07 -7.28
N TYR A 234 12.91 4.96 -6.32
CA TYR A 234 12.78 6.40 -6.59
C TYR A 234 13.93 7.27 -6.08
N ILE A 235 14.78 6.77 -5.18
CA ILE A 235 15.88 7.56 -4.59
C ILE A 235 17.25 7.16 -5.16
N LEU A 236 17.41 5.91 -5.63
CA LEU A 236 18.66 5.51 -6.24
C LEU A 236 18.89 6.25 -7.56
N PRO A 237 20.16 6.63 -7.87
CA PRO A 237 20.50 7.33 -9.10
C PRO A 237 20.21 6.46 -10.33
N ASP A 238 19.75 7.10 -11.41
CA ASP A 238 19.43 6.45 -12.69
C ASP A 238 20.73 6.10 -13.45
N THR A 239 21.36 5.00 -13.05
CA THR A 239 22.50 4.39 -13.78
C THR A 239 22.04 3.15 -14.51
N ASP A 240 22.70 2.78 -15.63
CA ASP A 240 22.28 1.62 -16.44
C ASP A 240 22.18 0.33 -15.62
N THR A 241 23.14 0.10 -14.70
CA THR A 241 23.14 -1.08 -13.82
C THR A 241 21.98 -1.04 -12.81
N LEU A 242 21.61 0.14 -12.32
CA LEU A 242 20.54 0.28 -11.33
C LEU A 242 19.15 0.35 -11.97
N ARG A 243 19.05 0.65 -13.27
CA ARG A 243 17.79 0.68 -14.01
C ARG A 243 17.11 -0.69 -14.05
N ASP A 244 17.87 -1.75 -14.37
CA ASP A 244 17.32 -3.11 -14.36
C ASP A 244 16.94 -3.55 -12.94
N LEU A 245 17.74 -3.19 -11.95
CA LEU A 245 17.44 -3.43 -10.55
C LEU A 245 16.13 -2.68 -10.13
N SER A 246 16.00 -1.43 -10.55
CA SER A 246 14.77 -0.63 -10.30
C SER A 246 13.53 -1.28 -10.91
N LYS A 247 13.61 -1.82 -12.15
CA LYS A 247 12.52 -2.58 -12.77
C LYS A 247 12.13 -3.81 -11.94
N VAL A 248 13.13 -4.59 -11.47
CA VAL A 248 12.88 -5.75 -10.61
C VAL A 248 12.21 -5.34 -9.29
N PHE A 249 12.72 -4.31 -8.61
CA PHE A 249 12.10 -3.82 -7.39
C PHE A 249 10.72 -3.21 -7.62
N SER A 250 10.47 -2.65 -8.79
CA SER A 250 9.14 -2.18 -9.19
C SER A 250 8.13 -3.35 -9.25
N VAL A 251 8.52 -4.52 -9.72
CA VAL A 251 7.69 -5.73 -9.64
C VAL A 251 7.41 -6.12 -8.18
N PHE A 252 8.42 -6.01 -7.31
CA PHE A 252 8.24 -6.32 -5.89
C PHE A 252 7.17 -5.45 -5.25
N TYR A 253 7.21 -4.14 -5.41
CA TYR A 253 6.21 -3.28 -4.75
C TYR A 253 4.85 -3.26 -5.45
N THR A 254 4.79 -3.48 -6.77
CA THR A 254 3.53 -3.46 -7.51
C THR A 254 2.77 -4.78 -7.47
N VAL A 255 3.47 -5.90 -7.35
CA VAL A 255 2.88 -7.25 -7.43
C VAL A 255 3.05 -8.01 -6.12
N LEU A 256 4.29 -8.10 -5.61
CA LEU A 256 4.59 -8.96 -4.48
C LEU A 256 4.07 -8.37 -3.16
N THR A 257 4.24 -7.07 -2.94
CA THR A 257 3.78 -6.42 -1.69
C THR A 257 2.28 -6.60 -1.47
N PRO A 258 1.38 -6.33 -2.43
CA PRO A 258 -0.05 -6.58 -2.27
C PRO A 258 -0.43 -8.05 -2.04
N LEU A 259 0.36 -8.99 -2.53
CA LEU A 259 0.12 -10.42 -2.30
C LEU A 259 0.60 -10.88 -0.92
N VAL A 260 1.73 -10.33 -0.46
CA VAL A 260 2.38 -10.76 0.79
C VAL A 260 1.75 -10.10 2.02
N ASN A 261 1.25 -8.88 1.91
CA ASN A 261 0.64 -8.15 3.02
C ASN A 261 -0.52 -8.91 3.68
N PRO A 262 -1.54 -9.41 2.94
CA PRO A 262 -2.63 -10.19 3.52
C PRO A 262 -2.13 -11.47 4.19
N LEU A 263 -1.11 -12.13 3.62
CA LEU A 263 -0.49 -13.31 4.20
C LEU A 263 0.21 -13.02 5.53
N ILE A 264 1.01 -11.94 5.60
CA ILE A 264 1.69 -11.52 6.82
C ILE A 264 0.67 -11.26 7.94
N TYR A 265 -0.39 -10.53 7.65
CA TYR A 265 -1.41 -10.21 8.64
C TYR A 265 -2.25 -11.42 9.03
N SER A 266 -2.61 -12.29 8.08
CA SER A 266 -3.40 -13.50 8.32
C SER A 266 -2.62 -14.52 9.12
N LEU A 267 -1.38 -14.82 8.71
CA LEU A 267 -0.54 -15.85 9.36
C LEU A 267 -0.08 -15.45 10.77
N ARG A 268 -0.03 -14.18 11.13
CA ARG A 268 0.34 -13.73 12.47
C ARG A 268 -0.85 -13.46 13.39
N ASN A 269 -2.04 -13.27 12.84
CA ASN A 269 -3.23 -13.01 13.64
C ASN A 269 -3.75 -14.29 14.29
N LYS A 270 -3.79 -14.31 15.63
CA LYS A 270 -4.28 -15.46 16.40
C LYS A 270 -5.76 -15.77 16.10
N GLY A 271 -6.60 -14.75 15.90
CA GLY A 271 -8.01 -14.91 15.57
C GLY A 271 -8.20 -15.54 14.20
N VAL A 272 -7.43 -15.11 13.19
CA VAL A 272 -7.45 -15.70 11.86
C VAL A 272 -6.91 -17.15 11.89
N LYS A 273 -5.84 -17.41 12.61
CA LYS A 273 -5.34 -18.80 12.80
C LYS A 273 -6.37 -19.71 13.47
N PHE A 274 -7.08 -19.20 14.46
CA PHE A 274 -8.12 -19.97 15.13
C PHE A 274 -9.30 -20.27 14.18
N ALA A 275 -9.74 -19.26 13.43
CA ALA A 275 -10.82 -19.41 12.44
C ALA A 275 -10.41 -20.36 11.31
N LEU A 276 -9.19 -20.26 10.77
CA LEU A 276 -8.66 -21.18 9.76
C LEU A 276 -8.60 -22.62 10.27
N ARG A 277 -8.12 -22.85 11.50
CA ARG A 277 -8.11 -24.21 12.10
C ARG A 277 -9.52 -24.79 12.21
N LYS A 278 -10.52 -23.96 12.52
CA LYS A 278 -11.92 -24.40 12.63
C LYS A 278 -12.58 -24.73 11.27
N ILE A 279 -12.02 -24.24 10.17
CA ILE A 279 -12.51 -24.55 8.81
C ILE A 279 -11.84 -25.80 8.23
N ILE A 280 -10.60 -26.07 8.67
CA ILE A 280 -9.81 -27.22 8.19
C ILE A 280 -10.16 -28.52 8.95
N HIS A 281 -10.71 -28.39 10.15
CA HIS A 281 -11.26 -29.49 10.96
C HIS A 281 -12.78 -29.44 10.97
#